data_63a478d3c5af1fb9513a9281f184f3e5
#
_entry.id   63a478d3c5af1fb9513a9281f184f3e5
#
_cell.length_a   1.000
_cell.length_b   1.000
_cell.length_c   1.000
_cell.angle_alpha   90.00
_cell.angle_beta   90.00
_cell.angle_gamma   90.00
#
_symmetry.space_group_name_H-M   'P 1'
#
loop_
_entity.id
_entity.type
_entity.pdbx_description
1 polymer ?
#
loop_
_entity_poly.entity_id
_entity_poly.type
_entity_poly.pdbx_seq_one_letter_code
_entity_poly.pdbx_strand_id
1 'polypeptide(L)'
;NAIALAGLKRGVTSLGLVAKNVKTAEDMKALLKDIDLTTVKINFIKSEDYVQTMKLFIDYVKTLGIDCNKVEGSINFDPYTCALRKGEFCGGGLEKRYEEMITIMQMVRENLPAFDVVTVNGNVFNNAGAAIVQELAYTLSAANEYMYNLTSRGVAAHSVGYRMVFSFATGSNYFMEIAKLRAARLLWTKIVEQYNPKCQTAYELHIHTESSFYNKTIYDPYVNMLRTTTETMSAAVAGADSISVYPFDVAYKKADEFSTRIATNQQILLKEESYLDKVVDPAAGSYYIE
;
A
#
# COMPACT_ATOMS: atom_id res chain seq x y z
N ASN A 1 -12.45 -7.44 12.84
CA ASN A 1 -11.85 -8.77 12.98
C ASN A 1 -12.58 -9.83 12.14
N ALA A 2 -13.91 -10.08 12.31
CA ALA A 2 -14.64 -11.16 11.61
C ALA A 2 -14.48 -11.15 10.07
N ILE A 3 -14.53 -9.98 9.43
CA ILE A 3 -14.31 -9.82 7.98
C ILE A 3 -12.87 -10.20 7.60
N ALA A 4 -11.90 -9.80 8.42
CA ALA A 4 -10.49 -10.14 8.21
C ALA A 4 -10.27 -11.66 8.26
N LEU A 5 -10.78 -12.33 9.29
CA LEU A 5 -10.70 -13.79 9.43
C LEU A 5 -11.41 -14.54 8.29
N ALA A 6 -12.55 -14.01 7.82
CA ALA A 6 -13.24 -14.58 6.64
C ALA A 6 -12.39 -14.41 5.36
N GLY A 7 -11.69 -13.28 5.20
CA GLY A 7 -10.75 -13.06 4.09
C GLY A 7 -9.56 -14.03 4.14
N LEU A 8 -8.93 -14.19 5.30
CA LEU A 8 -7.82 -15.13 5.49
C LEU A 8 -8.20 -16.58 5.16
N LYS A 9 -9.40 -17.01 5.58
CA LYS A 9 -9.92 -18.36 5.22
C LYS A 9 -10.12 -18.55 3.71
N ARG A 10 -10.23 -17.45 2.95
CA ARG A 10 -10.35 -17.47 1.48
C ARG A 10 -9.01 -17.32 0.76
N GLY A 11 -7.89 -17.26 1.48
CA GLY A 11 -6.54 -17.16 0.89
C GLY A 11 -5.98 -15.75 0.79
N VAL A 12 -6.57 -14.76 1.44
CA VAL A 12 -5.96 -13.42 1.58
C VAL A 12 -4.72 -13.55 2.46
N THR A 13 -3.62 -12.95 2.05
CA THR A 13 -2.31 -13.01 2.75
C THR A 13 -1.91 -11.68 3.41
N SER A 14 -2.62 -10.60 3.08
CA SER A 14 -2.34 -9.26 3.59
C SER A 14 -3.64 -8.54 3.95
N LEU A 15 -3.69 -7.92 5.11
CA LEU A 15 -4.87 -7.26 5.63
C LEU A 15 -4.69 -5.75 5.71
N GLY A 16 -5.63 -5.00 5.13
CA GLY A 16 -5.76 -3.55 5.34
C GLY A 16 -6.74 -3.27 6.49
N LEU A 17 -6.25 -2.75 7.61
CA LEU A 17 -7.02 -2.54 8.83
C LEU A 17 -7.26 -1.05 9.10
N VAL A 18 -8.48 -0.72 9.50
CA VAL A 18 -8.85 0.63 9.96
C VAL A 18 -8.75 0.67 11.48
N ALA A 19 -7.75 1.40 12.01
CA ALA A 19 -7.45 1.51 13.43
C ALA A 19 -7.99 2.79 14.11
N LYS A 20 -8.99 3.45 13.53
CA LYS A 20 -9.52 4.72 14.05
C LYS A 20 -10.06 4.62 15.49
N ASN A 21 -10.63 3.49 15.85
CA ASN A 21 -11.26 3.27 17.17
C ASN A 21 -10.35 2.47 18.13
N VAL A 22 -9.09 2.23 17.75
CA VAL A 22 -8.12 1.50 18.57
C VAL A 22 -7.43 2.50 19.48
N LYS A 23 -7.80 2.50 20.77
CA LYS A 23 -7.28 3.43 21.78
C LYS A 23 -6.59 2.72 22.94
N THR A 24 -6.89 1.45 23.15
CA THR A 24 -6.36 0.63 24.25
C THR A 24 -5.70 -0.65 23.76
N ALA A 25 -4.96 -1.32 24.65
CA ALA A 25 -4.36 -2.61 24.37
C ALA A 25 -5.44 -3.69 24.10
N GLU A 26 -6.56 -3.61 24.78
CA GLU A 26 -7.72 -4.50 24.58
C GLU A 26 -8.31 -4.33 23.19
N ASP A 27 -8.42 -3.09 22.69
CA ASP A 27 -8.91 -2.83 21.33
C ASP A 27 -7.98 -3.45 20.29
N MET A 28 -6.65 -3.27 20.46
CA MET A 28 -5.65 -3.86 19.55
C MET A 28 -5.72 -5.38 19.59
N LYS A 29 -5.81 -5.98 20.77
CA LYS A 29 -5.99 -7.43 20.94
C LYS A 29 -7.28 -7.92 20.28
N ALA A 30 -8.38 -7.20 20.42
CA ALA A 30 -9.67 -7.56 19.80
C ALA A 30 -9.61 -7.46 18.27
N LEU A 31 -8.91 -6.44 17.73
CA LEU A 31 -8.72 -6.26 16.30
C LEU A 31 -7.93 -7.41 15.68
N LEU A 32 -6.84 -7.83 16.32
CA LEU A 32 -5.88 -8.81 15.81
C LEU A 32 -6.10 -10.24 16.34
N LYS A 33 -7.16 -10.46 17.11
CA LYS A 33 -7.47 -11.78 17.67
C LYS A 33 -7.53 -12.86 16.58
N ASP A 34 -6.88 -13.98 16.83
CA ASP A 34 -6.84 -15.18 15.96
C ASP A 34 -6.18 -14.94 14.59
N ILE A 35 -5.40 -13.86 14.44
CA ILE A 35 -4.58 -13.58 13.25
C ILE A 35 -3.12 -13.92 13.56
N ASP A 36 -2.52 -14.77 12.73
CA ASP A 36 -1.09 -15.08 12.81
C ASP A 36 -0.25 -13.98 12.16
N LEU A 37 0.40 -13.16 12.98
CA LEU A 37 1.21 -12.01 12.55
C LEU A 37 2.55 -12.41 11.91
N THR A 38 2.92 -13.69 11.94
CA THR A 38 4.16 -14.18 11.31
C THR A 38 3.96 -14.61 9.86
N THR A 39 2.71 -14.78 9.43
CA THR A 39 2.33 -15.23 8.08
C THR A 39 1.44 -14.25 7.34
N VAL A 40 0.79 -13.34 8.07
CA VAL A 40 -0.15 -12.35 7.50
C VAL A 40 0.43 -10.96 7.63
N LYS A 41 0.56 -10.24 6.51
CA LYS A 41 0.98 -8.82 6.52
C LYS A 41 -0.14 -7.92 7.06
N ILE A 42 0.20 -7.07 8.01
CA ILE A 42 -0.75 -6.15 8.66
C ILE A 42 -0.50 -4.72 8.22
N ASN A 43 -1.47 -4.13 7.53
CA ASN A 43 -1.37 -2.76 7.07
C ASN A 43 -2.42 -1.89 7.74
N PHE A 44 -2.00 -0.92 8.55
CA PHE A 44 -2.90 0.06 9.14
C PHE A 44 -3.19 1.18 8.13
N ILE A 45 -4.28 1.04 7.39
CA ILE A 45 -4.64 1.97 6.29
C ILE A 45 -5.24 3.29 6.78
N LYS A 46 -5.68 3.36 8.02
CA LYS A 46 -6.29 4.57 8.60
C LYS A 46 -6.23 4.55 10.13
N SER A 47 -5.68 5.62 10.72
CA SER A 47 -5.68 5.85 12.17
C SER A 47 -6.02 7.30 12.49
N GLU A 48 -6.46 7.58 13.71
CA GLU A 48 -6.57 8.93 14.27
C GLU A 48 -5.25 9.38 14.89
N ASP A 49 -4.57 8.48 15.59
CA ASP A 49 -3.25 8.67 16.20
C ASP A 49 -2.33 7.53 15.76
N TYR A 50 -1.45 7.83 14.81
CA TYR A 50 -0.53 6.87 14.22
C TYR A 50 0.56 6.43 15.22
N VAL A 51 1.07 7.36 16.05
CA VAL A 51 2.09 7.05 17.07
C VAL A 51 1.53 6.11 18.11
N GLN A 52 0.33 6.40 18.63
CA GLN A 52 -0.33 5.54 19.61
C GLN A 52 -0.68 4.17 19.02
N THR A 53 -1.17 4.12 17.78
CA THR A 53 -1.46 2.85 17.10
C THR A 53 -0.22 1.97 17.01
N MET A 54 0.93 2.55 16.63
CA MET A 54 2.18 1.78 16.54
C MET A 54 2.69 1.33 17.90
N LYS A 55 2.58 2.15 18.95
CA LYS A 55 2.91 1.74 20.32
C LYS A 55 2.09 0.52 20.75
N LEU A 56 0.76 0.61 20.59
CA LEU A 56 -0.15 -0.49 20.96
C LEU A 56 0.13 -1.76 20.14
N PHE A 57 0.47 -1.61 18.87
CA PHE A 57 0.80 -2.75 18.01
C PHE A 57 2.12 -3.42 18.44
N ILE A 58 3.18 -2.64 18.66
CA ILE A 58 4.47 -3.14 19.13
C ILE A 58 4.33 -3.84 20.49
N ASP A 59 3.61 -3.24 21.42
CA ASP A 59 3.36 -3.83 22.73
C ASP A 59 2.58 -5.14 22.61
N TYR A 60 1.58 -5.19 21.72
CA TYR A 60 0.85 -6.43 21.45
C TYR A 60 1.74 -7.53 20.87
N VAL A 61 2.58 -7.21 19.87
CA VAL A 61 3.55 -8.16 19.30
C VAL A 61 4.49 -8.71 20.38
N LYS A 62 4.99 -7.86 21.28
CA LYS A 62 5.84 -8.27 22.40
C LYS A 62 5.11 -9.23 23.37
N THR A 63 3.82 -9.01 23.61
CA THR A 63 3.04 -9.93 24.49
C THR A 63 2.86 -11.31 23.89
N LEU A 64 2.92 -11.44 22.56
CA LEU A 64 2.82 -12.73 21.86
C LEU A 64 4.12 -13.53 21.89
N GLY A 65 5.26 -12.91 22.19
CA GLY A 65 6.57 -13.56 22.21
C GLY A 65 7.04 -14.09 20.86
N ILE A 66 6.53 -13.55 19.76
CA ILE A 66 6.88 -13.93 18.37
C ILE A 66 8.15 -13.20 17.90
N ASP A 67 8.80 -13.75 16.88
CA ASP A 67 9.95 -13.12 16.24
C ASP A 67 9.54 -11.85 15.50
N CYS A 68 9.94 -10.70 16.01
CA CYS A 68 9.63 -9.39 15.43
C CYS A 68 10.14 -9.18 13.99
N ASN A 69 11.18 -9.95 13.58
CA ASN A 69 11.69 -9.89 12.21
C ASN A 69 10.72 -10.52 11.18
N LYS A 70 9.78 -11.34 11.64
CA LYS A 70 8.77 -11.98 10.80
C LYS A 70 7.46 -11.19 10.72
N VAL A 71 7.33 -10.11 11.49
CA VAL A 71 6.14 -9.28 11.47
C VAL A 71 6.28 -8.24 10.37
N GLU A 72 5.56 -8.48 9.27
CA GLU A 72 5.55 -7.63 8.09
C GLU A 72 4.27 -6.81 7.99
N GLY A 73 4.35 -5.67 7.36
CA GLY A 73 3.21 -4.80 7.09
C GLY A 73 3.58 -3.34 6.96
N SER A 74 2.61 -2.48 7.11
CA SER A 74 2.81 -1.05 6.98
C SER A 74 1.85 -0.23 7.84
N ILE A 75 2.23 1.02 8.09
CA ILE A 75 1.30 2.03 8.56
C ILE A 75 1.18 3.12 7.47
N ASN A 76 -0.04 3.31 6.95
CA ASN A 76 -0.29 4.27 5.87
C ASN A 76 -0.26 5.71 6.44
N PHE A 77 0.96 6.20 6.67
CA PHE A 77 1.17 7.56 7.16
C PHE A 77 1.54 8.47 6.00
N ASP A 78 0.55 9.20 5.49
CA ASP A 78 0.67 10.09 4.34
C ASP A 78 -0.05 11.43 4.60
N PRO A 79 0.65 12.42 5.20
CA PRO A 79 0.09 13.73 5.46
C PRO A 79 -0.34 14.49 4.20
N TYR A 80 0.34 14.31 3.06
CA TYR A 80 -0.03 14.98 1.81
C TYR A 80 -1.36 14.50 1.28
N THR A 81 -1.60 13.19 1.27
CA THR A 81 -2.92 12.64 0.91
C THR A 81 -4.01 13.14 1.86
N CYS A 82 -3.71 13.29 3.16
CA CYS A 82 -4.68 13.89 4.10
C CYS A 82 -5.03 15.32 3.70
N ALA A 83 -4.02 16.13 3.37
CA ALA A 83 -4.21 17.51 2.94
C ALA A 83 -4.98 17.61 1.63
N LEU A 84 -4.67 16.76 0.64
CA LEU A 84 -5.39 16.70 -0.63
C LEU A 84 -6.88 16.35 -0.46
N ARG A 85 -7.20 15.43 0.46
CA ARG A 85 -8.58 15.01 0.69
C ARG A 85 -9.40 15.94 1.57
N LYS A 86 -8.76 16.66 2.50
CA LYS A 86 -9.43 17.49 3.50
C LYS A 86 -9.19 18.98 3.37
N GLY A 87 -8.24 19.38 2.51
CA GLY A 87 -7.84 20.78 2.36
C GLY A 87 -6.90 21.28 3.47
N GLU A 88 -6.52 20.43 4.42
CA GLU A 88 -5.64 20.78 5.54
C GLU A 88 -4.76 19.60 5.98
N PHE A 89 -3.60 19.89 6.56
CA PHE A 89 -2.79 18.87 7.22
C PHE A 89 -3.40 18.50 8.57
N CYS A 90 -3.91 17.28 8.67
CA CYS A 90 -4.55 16.80 9.89
C CYS A 90 -3.55 16.78 11.06
N GLY A 91 -4.07 17.02 12.29
CA GLY A 91 -3.33 16.75 13.53
C GLY A 91 -2.26 17.77 13.92
N GLY A 92 -2.37 19.02 13.49
CA GLY A 92 -1.53 20.12 14.00
C GLY A 92 -0.44 20.62 13.04
N GLY A 93 -0.63 20.42 11.75
CA GLY A 93 0.24 20.95 10.71
C GLY A 93 1.33 19.98 10.24
N LEU A 94 1.99 20.36 9.15
CA LEU A 94 2.95 19.50 8.46
C LEU A 94 4.19 19.18 9.29
N GLU A 95 4.74 20.15 10.02
CA GLU A 95 5.93 19.94 10.87
C GLU A 95 5.70 18.87 11.93
N LYS A 96 4.58 18.95 12.64
CA LYS A 96 4.20 17.95 13.63
C LYS A 96 4.04 16.55 12.99
N ARG A 97 3.52 16.47 11.77
CA ARG A 97 3.43 15.21 11.05
C ARG A 97 4.79 14.60 10.75
N TYR A 98 5.78 15.40 10.39
CA TYR A 98 7.15 14.90 10.22
C TYR A 98 7.78 14.44 11.53
N GLU A 99 7.58 15.13 12.64
CA GLU A 99 8.05 14.71 13.97
C GLU A 99 7.44 13.34 14.37
N GLU A 100 6.13 13.17 14.15
CA GLU A 100 5.43 11.90 14.39
C GLU A 100 5.97 10.79 13.47
N MET A 101 6.20 11.08 12.20
CA MET A 101 6.76 10.13 11.23
C MET A 101 8.15 9.66 11.66
N ILE A 102 9.03 10.58 12.06
CA ILE A 102 10.36 10.26 12.59
C ILE A 102 10.26 9.39 13.84
N THR A 103 9.35 9.73 14.75
CA THR A 103 9.11 8.94 15.97
C THR A 103 8.69 7.51 15.63
N ILE A 104 7.76 7.33 14.68
CA ILE A 104 7.31 6.01 14.23
C ILE A 104 8.45 5.25 13.57
N MET A 105 9.25 5.92 12.70
CA MET A 105 10.41 5.29 12.06
C MET A 105 11.44 4.77 13.06
N GLN A 106 11.68 5.51 14.14
CA GLN A 106 12.56 5.07 15.22
C GLN A 106 12.00 3.84 15.94
N MET A 107 10.73 3.90 16.35
CA MET A 107 10.05 2.77 17.01
C MET A 107 10.07 1.49 16.16
N VAL A 108 9.78 1.63 14.87
CA VAL A 108 9.74 0.51 13.91
C VAL A 108 11.15 -0.06 13.70
N ARG A 109 12.16 0.79 13.55
CA ARG A 109 13.56 0.35 13.41
C ARG A 109 14.02 -0.52 14.58
N GLU A 110 13.59 -0.19 15.79
CA GLU A 110 14.01 -0.88 17.01
C GLU A 110 13.21 -2.17 17.30
N ASN A 111 11.95 -2.22 16.85
CA ASN A 111 11.04 -3.27 17.29
C ASN A 111 10.45 -4.11 16.14
N LEU A 112 10.31 -3.57 14.93
CA LEU A 112 9.66 -4.22 13.79
C LEU A 112 10.45 -3.92 12.50
N PRO A 113 11.64 -4.51 12.30
CA PRO A 113 12.54 -4.11 11.22
C PRO A 113 11.97 -4.31 9.81
N ALA A 114 11.02 -5.22 9.62
CA ALA A 114 10.35 -5.52 8.35
C ALA A 114 9.03 -4.76 8.14
N PHE A 115 8.81 -3.65 8.88
CA PHE A 115 7.56 -2.88 8.83
C PHE A 115 7.76 -1.52 8.15
N ASP A 116 6.91 -1.18 7.19
CA ASP A 116 6.97 0.07 6.44
C ASP A 116 6.21 1.20 7.14
N VAL A 117 6.66 2.45 6.94
CA VAL A 117 6.12 3.61 7.67
C VAL A 117 5.52 4.66 6.75
N VAL A 118 6.24 5.02 5.69
CA VAL A 118 5.81 6.09 4.78
C VAL A 118 5.02 5.48 3.65
N THR A 119 3.79 5.92 3.43
CA THR A 119 3.03 5.52 2.25
C THR A 119 2.80 6.73 1.36
N VAL A 120 3.05 6.57 0.07
CA VAL A 120 2.78 7.59 -0.94
C VAL A 120 1.58 7.13 -1.76
N ASN A 121 0.41 7.73 -1.50
CA ASN A 121 -0.85 7.31 -2.10
C ASN A 121 -1.10 7.97 -3.46
N GLY A 122 -0.46 7.48 -4.51
CA GLY A 122 -0.65 7.92 -5.90
C GLY A 122 -2.05 7.65 -6.45
N ASN A 123 -2.69 6.58 -5.99
CA ASN A 123 -4.07 6.21 -6.33
C ASN A 123 -5.08 7.38 -6.15
N VAL A 124 -4.80 8.30 -5.24
CA VAL A 124 -5.65 9.50 -5.03
C VAL A 124 -5.69 10.38 -6.27
N PHE A 125 -4.56 10.54 -6.95
CA PHE A 125 -4.49 11.33 -8.18
C PHE A 125 -5.25 10.66 -9.31
N ASN A 126 -5.08 9.35 -9.49
CA ASN A 126 -5.85 8.58 -10.48
C ASN A 126 -7.36 8.70 -10.23
N ASN A 127 -7.79 8.50 -8.99
CA ASN A 127 -9.19 8.57 -8.60
C ASN A 127 -9.78 10.00 -8.72
N ALA A 128 -8.93 11.01 -8.79
CA ALA A 128 -9.31 12.40 -9.11
C ALA A 128 -9.30 12.70 -10.63
N GLY A 129 -8.98 11.72 -11.49
CA GLY A 129 -8.98 11.84 -12.94
C GLY A 129 -7.63 12.16 -13.58
N ALA A 130 -6.52 12.02 -12.83
CA ALA A 130 -5.18 12.18 -13.39
C ALA A 130 -4.88 11.10 -14.44
N ALA A 131 -4.23 11.51 -15.54
CA ALA A 131 -3.68 10.56 -16.51
C ALA A 131 -2.52 9.75 -15.89
N ILE A 132 -2.20 8.60 -16.47
CA ILE A 132 -1.15 7.67 -16.00
C ILE A 132 0.17 8.38 -15.70
N VAL A 133 0.62 9.26 -16.61
CA VAL A 133 1.87 10.01 -16.43
C VAL A 133 1.76 11.04 -15.30
N GLN A 134 0.61 11.65 -15.13
CA GLN A 134 0.35 12.61 -14.04
C GLN A 134 0.33 11.91 -12.68
N GLU A 135 -0.35 10.76 -12.57
CA GLU A 135 -0.33 9.95 -11.36
C GLU A 135 1.11 9.60 -10.97
N LEU A 136 1.91 9.09 -11.92
CA LEU A 136 3.31 8.75 -11.70
C LEU A 136 4.13 9.97 -11.26
N ALA A 137 4.01 11.09 -11.97
CA ALA A 137 4.75 12.31 -11.67
C ALA A 137 4.42 12.88 -10.28
N TYR A 138 3.14 12.98 -9.93
CA TYR A 138 2.72 13.51 -8.63
C TYR A 138 3.11 12.58 -7.49
N THR A 139 3.01 11.26 -7.69
CA THR A 139 3.44 10.27 -6.70
C THR A 139 4.93 10.36 -6.42
N LEU A 140 5.77 10.40 -7.46
CA LEU A 140 7.21 10.52 -7.31
C LEU A 140 7.62 11.89 -6.73
N SER A 141 6.90 12.96 -7.07
CA SER A 141 7.12 14.28 -6.47
C SER A 141 6.84 14.27 -4.96
N ALA A 142 5.73 13.67 -4.54
CA ALA A 142 5.41 13.52 -3.12
C ALA A 142 6.44 12.64 -2.38
N ALA A 143 6.89 11.56 -3.02
CA ALA A 143 7.94 10.69 -2.48
C ALA A 143 9.27 11.45 -2.30
N ASN A 144 9.68 12.24 -3.29
CA ASN A 144 10.87 13.07 -3.21
C ASN A 144 10.76 14.12 -2.09
N GLU A 145 9.58 14.68 -1.90
CA GLU A 145 9.31 15.63 -0.81
C GLU A 145 9.47 14.96 0.57
N TYR A 146 9.00 13.71 0.74
CA TYR A 146 9.27 12.93 1.94
C TYR A 146 10.77 12.65 2.12
N MET A 147 11.46 12.23 1.07
CA MET A 147 12.91 12.01 1.10
C MET A 147 13.66 13.27 1.55
N TYR A 148 13.37 14.42 0.94
CA TYR A 148 14.01 15.67 1.25
C TYR A 148 13.76 16.11 2.72
N ASN A 149 12.50 16.11 3.13
CA ASN A 149 12.13 16.59 4.45
C ASN A 149 12.62 15.69 5.59
N LEU A 150 12.61 14.38 5.41
CA LEU A 150 13.08 13.43 6.43
C LEU A 150 14.63 13.45 6.50
N THR A 151 15.32 13.49 5.37
CA THR A 151 16.78 13.54 5.36
C THR A 151 17.32 14.85 5.89
N SER A 152 16.70 15.99 5.60
CA SER A 152 17.07 17.29 6.17
C SER A 152 16.88 17.38 7.69
N ARG A 153 16.01 16.52 8.25
CA ARG A 153 15.81 16.36 9.70
C ARG A 153 16.69 15.26 10.32
N GLY A 154 17.69 14.77 9.57
CA GLY A 154 18.70 13.83 10.07
C GLY A 154 18.34 12.36 9.98
N VAL A 155 17.23 11.98 9.32
CA VAL A 155 16.95 10.56 9.03
C VAL A 155 17.82 10.11 7.88
N ALA A 156 18.47 8.97 8.02
CA ALA A 156 19.33 8.44 6.97
C ALA A 156 18.55 8.07 5.71
N ALA A 157 19.00 8.49 4.53
CA ALA A 157 18.30 8.28 3.26
C ALA A 157 17.91 6.81 3.00
N HIS A 158 18.80 5.86 3.34
CA HIS A 158 18.50 4.44 3.21
C HIS A 158 17.33 3.98 4.11
N SER A 159 17.19 4.57 5.31
CA SER A 159 16.06 4.24 6.20
C SER A 159 14.74 4.80 5.68
N VAL A 160 14.76 5.94 5.00
CA VAL A 160 13.55 6.52 4.40
C VAL A 160 13.12 5.69 3.20
N GLY A 161 14.03 5.46 2.23
CA GLY A 161 13.73 4.73 1.00
C GLY A 161 13.25 3.28 1.28
N TYR A 162 13.95 2.57 2.16
CA TYR A 162 13.59 1.19 2.52
C TYR A 162 12.19 1.04 3.15
N ARG A 163 11.68 2.08 3.83
CA ARG A 163 10.40 2.04 4.55
C ARG A 163 9.28 2.80 3.85
N MET A 164 9.42 2.97 2.54
CA MET A 164 8.45 3.69 1.74
C MET A 164 7.66 2.73 0.84
N VAL A 165 6.35 2.79 0.92
CA VAL A 165 5.42 2.05 0.06
C VAL A 165 4.73 3.01 -0.89
N PHE A 166 4.67 2.66 -2.15
CA PHE A 166 3.98 3.41 -3.19
C PHE A 166 2.66 2.73 -3.53
N SER A 167 1.56 3.44 -3.36
CA SER A 167 0.24 2.94 -3.72
C SER A 167 -0.21 3.57 -5.04
N PHE A 168 -0.34 2.75 -6.09
CA PHE A 168 -0.84 3.17 -7.39
C PHE A 168 -2.22 2.58 -7.67
N ALA A 169 -3.04 3.29 -8.44
CA ALA A 169 -4.22 2.69 -9.03
C ALA A 169 -3.84 1.95 -10.33
N THR A 170 -4.57 0.91 -10.66
CA THR A 170 -4.51 0.26 -11.98
C THR A 170 -5.84 0.46 -12.70
N GLY A 171 -5.79 1.10 -13.86
CA GLY A 171 -6.95 1.44 -14.66
C GLY A 171 -7.13 0.52 -15.89
N SER A 172 -7.92 1.00 -16.85
CA SER A 172 -8.32 0.21 -18.01
C SER A 172 -7.26 0.09 -19.12
N ASN A 173 -6.19 0.89 -19.09
CA ASN A 173 -5.16 0.86 -20.12
C ASN A 173 -4.07 -0.17 -19.80
N TYR A 174 -4.39 -1.44 -20.07
CA TYR A 174 -3.64 -2.61 -19.63
C TYR A 174 -2.11 -2.52 -19.80
N PHE A 175 -1.64 -2.24 -20.99
CA PHE A 175 -0.19 -2.20 -21.27
C PHE A 175 0.50 -0.96 -20.70
N MET A 176 -0.19 0.17 -20.69
CA MET A 176 0.36 1.40 -20.11
C MET A 176 0.43 1.35 -18.58
N GLU A 177 -0.46 0.59 -17.92
CA GLU A 177 -0.37 0.33 -16.48
C GLU A 177 0.87 -0.52 -16.15
N ILE A 178 1.19 -1.52 -16.99
CA ILE A 178 2.43 -2.29 -16.86
C ILE A 178 3.64 -1.37 -17.02
N ALA A 179 3.66 -0.56 -18.06
CA ALA A 179 4.73 0.41 -18.33
C ALA A 179 4.90 1.42 -17.19
N LYS A 180 3.80 1.91 -16.60
CA LYS A 180 3.82 2.82 -15.44
C LYS A 180 4.62 2.25 -14.27
N LEU A 181 4.34 1.02 -13.86
CA LEU A 181 5.01 0.42 -12.70
C LEU A 181 6.50 0.11 -13.00
N ARG A 182 6.83 -0.25 -14.23
CA ARG A 182 8.23 -0.38 -14.68
C ARG A 182 8.95 0.96 -14.62
N ALA A 183 8.35 2.01 -15.20
CA ALA A 183 8.90 3.36 -15.19
C ALA A 183 9.04 3.91 -13.76
N ALA A 184 8.08 3.59 -12.86
CA ALA A 184 8.14 3.99 -11.45
C ALA A 184 9.43 3.49 -10.77
N ARG A 185 9.80 2.22 -10.96
CA ARG A 185 11.03 1.65 -10.39
C ARG A 185 12.27 2.35 -10.90
N LEU A 186 12.37 2.56 -12.22
CA LEU A 186 13.51 3.24 -12.83
C LEU A 186 13.65 4.68 -12.35
N LEU A 187 12.54 5.43 -12.33
CA LEU A 187 12.55 6.83 -11.92
C LEU A 187 12.82 6.99 -10.43
N TRP A 188 12.29 6.10 -9.60
CA TRP A 188 12.59 6.07 -8.17
C TRP A 188 14.08 5.87 -7.90
N THR A 189 14.70 4.92 -8.57
CA THR A 189 16.15 4.71 -8.46
C THR A 189 16.93 6.00 -8.75
N LYS A 190 16.57 6.72 -9.83
CA LYS A 190 17.21 8.00 -10.19
C LYS A 190 17.00 9.11 -9.14
N ILE A 191 15.84 9.14 -8.49
CA ILE A 191 15.56 10.09 -7.39
C ILE A 191 16.44 9.74 -6.19
N VAL A 192 16.45 8.49 -5.77
CA VAL A 192 17.19 8.03 -4.58
C VAL A 192 18.69 8.19 -4.74
N GLU A 193 19.23 8.01 -5.96
CA GLU A 193 20.65 8.27 -6.27
C GLU A 193 21.13 9.65 -5.83
N GLN A 194 20.26 10.67 -5.89
CA GLN A 194 20.61 12.04 -5.51
C GLN A 194 20.84 12.19 -3.98
N TYR A 195 20.35 11.26 -3.19
CA TYR A 195 20.51 11.23 -1.73
C TYR A 195 21.68 10.37 -1.26
N ASN A 196 22.43 9.74 -2.18
CA ASN A 196 23.62 8.92 -1.91
C ASN A 196 23.40 7.91 -0.74
N PRO A 197 22.40 7.04 -0.79
CA PRO A 197 22.14 6.09 0.28
C PRO A 197 23.28 5.07 0.39
N LYS A 198 23.63 4.67 1.62
CA LYS A 198 24.70 3.70 1.87
C LYS A 198 24.32 2.24 1.59
N CYS A 199 23.03 1.96 1.43
CA CYS A 199 22.51 0.61 1.24
C CYS A 199 21.69 0.52 -0.05
N GLN A 200 21.85 -0.57 -0.78
CA GLN A 200 21.14 -0.80 -2.04
C GLN A 200 19.63 -1.01 -1.85
N THR A 201 19.18 -1.50 -0.72
CA THR A 201 17.74 -1.67 -0.42
C THR A 201 16.93 -0.37 -0.48
N ALA A 202 17.58 0.80 -0.38
CA ALA A 202 16.92 2.09 -0.56
C ALA A 202 16.41 2.34 -1.98
N TYR A 203 16.96 1.65 -2.97
CA TYR A 203 16.56 1.76 -4.38
C TYR A 203 15.37 0.87 -4.74
N GLU A 204 15.04 -0.08 -3.87
CA GLU A 204 13.90 -0.95 -4.05
C GLU A 204 12.60 -0.14 -3.88
N LEU A 205 11.67 -0.35 -4.79
CA LEU A 205 10.38 0.31 -4.77
C LEU A 205 9.32 -0.71 -4.36
N HIS A 206 8.80 -0.57 -3.16
CA HIS A 206 7.67 -1.39 -2.70
C HIS A 206 6.37 -0.85 -3.28
N ILE A 207 5.75 -1.59 -4.17
CA ILE A 207 4.54 -1.19 -4.89
C ILE A 207 3.33 -1.94 -4.37
N HIS A 208 2.38 -1.20 -3.81
CA HIS A 208 1.01 -1.63 -3.64
C HIS A 208 0.16 -1.12 -4.80
N THR A 209 -0.71 -1.94 -5.34
CA THR A 209 -1.69 -1.50 -6.33
C THR A 209 -3.11 -1.77 -5.87
N GLU A 210 -4.02 -0.90 -6.28
CA GLU A 210 -5.45 -1.14 -6.15
C GLU A 210 -6.15 -0.91 -7.49
N SER A 211 -7.20 -1.65 -7.75
CA SER A 211 -8.01 -1.42 -8.95
C SER A 211 -8.57 0.01 -8.93
N SER A 212 -8.56 0.72 -10.08
CA SER A 212 -9.01 2.11 -10.14
C SER A 212 -10.50 2.24 -9.77
N PHE A 213 -10.82 3.21 -8.92
CA PHE A 213 -12.21 3.58 -8.66
C PHE A 213 -12.81 4.46 -9.77
N TYR A 214 -11.98 5.25 -10.44
CA TYR A 214 -12.37 6.25 -11.41
C TYR A 214 -13.14 5.68 -12.62
N ASN A 215 -12.78 4.46 -13.06
CA ASN A 215 -13.37 3.84 -14.26
C ASN A 215 -14.55 2.90 -13.97
N LYS A 216 -15.02 2.82 -12.73
CA LYS A 216 -16.15 1.95 -12.39
C LYS A 216 -17.48 2.57 -12.84
N THR A 217 -18.34 1.72 -13.41
CA THR A 217 -19.67 2.13 -13.90
C THR A 217 -20.78 1.68 -12.95
N ILE A 218 -21.87 2.44 -12.93
CA ILE A 218 -23.10 2.10 -12.23
C ILE A 218 -24.19 1.55 -13.17
N TYR A 219 -24.06 1.74 -14.49
CA TYR A 219 -25.08 1.37 -15.48
C TYR A 219 -25.15 -0.13 -15.74
N ASP A 220 -24.02 -0.80 -15.80
CA ASP A 220 -23.89 -2.25 -15.81
C ASP A 220 -22.77 -2.64 -14.86
N PRO A 221 -23.10 -2.77 -13.56
CA PRO A 221 -22.07 -2.94 -12.54
C PRO A 221 -21.34 -4.30 -12.65
N TYR A 222 -21.94 -5.32 -13.24
CA TYR A 222 -21.29 -6.62 -13.43
C TYR A 222 -20.10 -6.53 -14.41
N VAL A 223 -20.11 -5.61 -15.36
CA VAL A 223 -18.96 -5.35 -16.25
C VAL A 223 -17.74 -4.87 -15.48
N ASN A 224 -17.91 -4.32 -14.28
CA ASN A 224 -16.78 -3.97 -13.43
C ASN A 224 -15.96 -5.18 -13.00
N MET A 225 -16.53 -6.41 -12.97
CA MET A 225 -15.76 -7.64 -12.73
C MET A 225 -14.71 -7.88 -13.82
N LEU A 226 -15.05 -7.63 -15.08
CA LEU A 226 -14.09 -7.73 -16.19
C LEU A 226 -13.00 -6.65 -16.06
N ARG A 227 -13.39 -5.43 -15.72
CA ARG A 227 -12.42 -4.33 -15.50
C ARG A 227 -11.43 -4.68 -14.38
N THR A 228 -11.94 -5.06 -13.20
CA THR A 228 -11.07 -5.38 -12.07
C THR A 228 -10.19 -6.59 -12.34
N THR A 229 -10.63 -7.56 -13.13
CA THR A 229 -9.80 -8.70 -13.53
C THR A 229 -8.61 -8.24 -14.38
N THR A 230 -8.85 -7.46 -15.44
CA THR A 230 -7.76 -6.98 -16.32
C THR A 230 -6.83 -6.00 -15.61
N GLU A 231 -7.33 -5.17 -14.72
CA GLU A 231 -6.55 -4.28 -13.84
C GLU A 231 -5.63 -5.09 -12.92
N THR A 232 -6.15 -6.14 -12.29
CA THR A 232 -5.37 -7.04 -11.45
C THR A 232 -4.31 -7.80 -12.24
N MET A 233 -4.65 -8.24 -13.47
CA MET A 233 -3.68 -8.87 -14.38
C MET A 233 -2.52 -7.93 -14.72
N SER A 234 -2.82 -6.68 -15.09
CA SER A 234 -1.76 -5.70 -15.43
C SER A 234 -0.85 -5.43 -14.23
N ALA A 235 -1.41 -5.33 -13.01
CA ALA A 235 -0.64 -5.18 -11.80
C ALA A 235 0.26 -6.39 -11.51
N ALA A 236 -0.26 -7.60 -11.66
CA ALA A 236 0.50 -8.83 -11.45
C ALA A 236 1.64 -8.98 -12.47
N VAL A 237 1.36 -8.76 -13.75
CA VAL A 237 2.37 -8.81 -14.84
C VAL A 237 3.45 -7.73 -14.65
N ALA A 238 3.08 -6.55 -14.13
CA ALA A 238 4.03 -5.48 -13.82
C ALA A 238 4.84 -5.73 -12.53
N GLY A 239 4.58 -6.83 -11.82
CA GLY A 239 5.30 -7.23 -10.62
C GLY A 239 4.99 -6.34 -9.41
N ALA A 240 3.72 -5.99 -9.17
CA ALA A 240 3.32 -5.34 -7.94
C ALA A 240 3.54 -6.27 -6.73
N ASP A 241 4.06 -5.72 -5.62
CA ASP A 241 4.36 -6.48 -4.40
C ASP A 241 3.10 -6.87 -3.62
N SER A 242 2.04 -6.07 -3.77
CA SER A 242 0.73 -6.38 -3.22
C SER A 242 -0.39 -5.75 -4.05
N ILE A 243 -1.53 -6.42 -4.10
CA ILE A 243 -2.67 -6.01 -4.92
C ILE A 243 -3.95 -6.03 -4.08
N SER A 244 -4.72 -4.95 -4.16
CA SER A 244 -6.08 -4.85 -3.64
C SER A 244 -7.07 -4.71 -4.78
N VAL A 245 -8.11 -5.52 -4.77
CA VAL A 245 -9.18 -5.48 -5.79
C VAL A 245 -10.44 -4.93 -5.16
N TYR A 246 -10.97 -3.84 -5.71
CA TYR A 246 -12.27 -3.34 -5.29
C TYR A 246 -13.39 -4.28 -5.73
N PRO A 247 -14.37 -4.53 -4.87
CA PRO A 247 -15.60 -5.22 -5.26
C PRO A 247 -16.28 -4.50 -6.44
N PHE A 248 -16.88 -5.28 -7.35
CA PHE A 248 -17.47 -4.74 -8.59
C PHE A 248 -18.59 -3.71 -8.35
N ASP A 249 -19.19 -3.75 -7.18
CA ASP A 249 -20.33 -2.92 -6.76
C ASP A 249 -19.92 -1.68 -5.95
N VAL A 250 -18.63 -1.44 -5.76
CA VAL A 250 -18.08 -0.35 -4.92
C VAL A 250 -18.57 1.03 -5.30
N ALA A 251 -18.95 1.25 -6.56
CA ALA A 251 -19.38 2.55 -7.06
C ALA A 251 -20.81 2.96 -6.61
N TYR A 252 -21.64 2.02 -6.15
CA TYR A 252 -23.04 2.32 -5.86
C TYR A 252 -23.55 1.74 -4.53
N LYS A 253 -22.83 0.79 -3.92
CA LYS A 253 -23.20 0.27 -2.61
C LYS A 253 -21.99 -0.15 -1.79
N LYS A 254 -22.20 -0.34 -0.48
CA LYS A 254 -21.21 -0.98 0.37
C LYS A 254 -21.08 -2.45 -0.02
N ALA A 255 -19.86 -2.92 -0.17
CA ALA A 255 -19.56 -4.32 -0.49
C ALA A 255 -20.25 -5.29 0.48
N ASP A 256 -20.82 -6.33 -0.07
CA ASP A 256 -21.36 -7.46 0.67
C ASP A 256 -20.42 -8.69 0.60
N GLU A 257 -20.86 -9.80 1.18
CA GLU A 257 -20.07 -11.03 1.19
C GLU A 257 -19.85 -11.58 -0.23
N PHE A 258 -20.85 -11.47 -1.10
CA PHE A 258 -20.76 -11.96 -2.47
C PHE A 258 -19.74 -11.14 -3.27
N SER A 259 -19.87 -9.83 -3.29
CA SER A 259 -18.97 -8.96 -4.06
C SER A 259 -17.54 -9.01 -3.55
N THR A 260 -17.33 -9.09 -2.22
CA THR A 260 -16.02 -9.28 -1.61
C THR A 260 -15.40 -10.62 -2.00
N ARG A 261 -16.19 -11.69 -2.03
CA ARG A 261 -15.74 -13.03 -2.47
C ARG A 261 -15.30 -13.02 -3.92
N ILE A 262 -16.05 -12.37 -4.80
CA ILE A 262 -15.67 -12.24 -6.22
C ILE A 262 -14.33 -11.54 -6.36
N ALA A 263 -14.14 -10.40 -5.69
CA ALA A 263 -12.88 -9.64 -5.73
C ALA A 263 -11.68 -10.47 -5.24
N THR A 264 -11.86 -11.28 -4.19
CA THR A 264 -10.82 -12.19 -3.70
C THR A 264 -10.54 -13.31 -4.70
N ASN A 265 -11.59 -13.94 -5.24
CA ASN A 265 -11.46 -15.07 -6.17
C ASN A 265 -10.78 -14.66 -7.48
N GLN A 266 -10.95 -13.42 -7.95
CA GLN A 266 -10.23 -12.92 -9.14
C GLN A 266 -8.71 -13.05 -8.97
N GLN A 267 -8.16 -12.67 -7.82
CA GLN A 267 -6.72 -12.81 -7.54
C GLN A 267 -6.29 -14.28 -7.47
N ILE A 268 -7.11 -15.14 -6.83
CA ILE A 268 -6.82 -16.57 -6.71
C ILE A 268 -6.81 -17.23 -8.10
N LEU A 269 -7.78 -16.93 -8.97
CA LEU A 269 -7.84 -17.42 -10.34
C LEU A 269 -6.61 -17.02 -11.16
N LEU A 270 -6.18 -15.75 -11.03
CA LEU A 270 -4.99 -15.26 -11.72
C LEU A 270 -3.70 -15.94 -11.23
N LYS A 271 -3.64 -16.30 -9.95
CA LYS A 271 -2.51 -17.05 -9.39
C LYS A 271 -2.57 -18.53 -9.75
N GLU A 272 -3.67 -19.23 -9.44
CA GLU A 272 -3.75 -20.70 -9.46
C GLU A 272 -4.10 -21.26 -10.85
N GLU A 273 -4.84 -20.52 -11.68
CA GLU A 273 -5.27 -20.97 -13.00
C GLU A 273 -4.55 -20.27 -14.16
N SER A 274 -4.24 -18.97 -14.00
CA SER A 274 -3.50 -18.22 -15.02
C SER A 274 -1.98 -18.22 -14.79
N TYR A 275 -1.52 -18.72 -13.65
CA TYR A 275 -0.11 -18.90 -13.30
C TYR A 275 0.73 -17.62 -13.41
N LEU A 276 0.14 -16.46 -13.15
CA LEU A 276 0.83 -15.16 -13.26
C LEU A 276 1.94 -14.95 -12.21
N ASP A 277 2.01 -15.82 -11.20
CA ASP A 277 3.06 -15.85 -10.18
C ASP A 277 4.28 -16.72 -10.56
N LYS A 278 4.27 -17.38 -11.73
CA LYS A 278 5.32 -18.34 -12.12
C LYS A 278 6.43 -17.73 -12.97
N VAL A 279 6.22 -16.54 -13.52
CA VAL A 279 7.17 -15.89 -14.42
C VAL A 279 7.54 -14.53 -13.88
N VAL A 280 8.87 -14.28 -13.80
CA VAL A 280 9.39 -12.96 -13.41
C VAL A 280 9.47 -12.10 -14.65
N ASP A 281 8.91 -10.88 -14.56
CA ASP A 281 8.92 -9.86 -15.60
C ASP A 281 8.53 -10.36 -17.01
N PRO A 282 7.32 -10.91 -17.17
CA PRO A 282 6.89 -11.49 -18.45
C PRO A 282 6.75 -10.44 -19.58
N ALA A 283 6.78 -9.16 -19.24
CA ALA A 283 6.68 -8.04 -20.18
C ALA A 283 8.04 -7.54 -20.68
N ALA A 284 9.16 -8.07 -20.16
CA ALA A 284 10.49 -7.65 -20.56
C ALA A 284 10.72 -7.84 -22.08
N GLY A 285 11.30 -6.84 -22.72
CA GLY A 285 11.59 -6.83 -24.15
C GLY A 285 10.38 -6.57 -25.07
N SER A 286 9.20 -6.28 -24.50
CA SER A 286 8.05 -5.87 -25.30
C SER A 286 8.23 -4.46 -25.83
N TYR A 287 8.31 -4.29 -27.16
CA TYR A 287 8.51 -2.98 -27.79
C TYR A 287 7.50 -1.91 -27.40
N TYR A 288 6.27 -2.30 -27.07
CA TYR A 288 5.25 -1.35 -26.68
C TYR A 288 5.37 -0.91 -25.21
N ILE A 289 5.86 -1.82 -24.36
CA ILE A 289 5.94 -1.57 -22.92
C ILE A 289 7.25 -0.88 -22.55
N GLU A 290 8.37 -1.26 -23.19
CA GLU A 290 9.68 -0.63 -22.99
C GLU A 290 9.74 0.77 -23.64
#